data_8d065dfe040481ab45355b5aa52c41b3
#
_entry.id   8d065dfe040481ab45355b5aa52c41b3
#
_cell.length_a   1.000
_cell.length_b   1.000
_cell.length_c   1.000
_cell.angle_alpha   90.00
_cell.angle_beta   90.00
_cell.angle_gamma   90.00
#
_symmetry.space_group_name_H-M   'P 1'
#
loop_
_entity.id
_entity.type
_entity.pdbx_description
1 polymer ?
#
loop_
_entity_poly.entity_id
_entity_poly.type
_entity_poly.pdbx_seq_one_letter_code
_entity_poly.pdbx_strand_id
1 'polypeptide(L)'
;MIAAIKNFTPENMWPSVIDHYKRLAPEPDHWPIFFNKMKTMWLTSPNFSADMLAKINSPTLILVGDRDGFIRLDHTIQLFQSIPKSQLCVIPGATHMVSSEKPEILNQITIDFLLSTEPKQGH
;
A
#
# COMPACT_ATOMS: atom_id res chain seq x y z
N MET A 1 6.33 5.49 7.23
CA MET A 1 5.99 6.08 5.92
C MET A 1 6.57 7.47 5.70
N ILE A 2 6.29 8.41 6.58
CA ILE A 2 6.55 9.85 6.33
C ILE A 2 8.04 10.20 6.15
N ALA A 3 8.97 9.56 6.85
CA ALA A 3 10.38 9.94 6.82
C ALA A 3 11.06 9.71 5.45
N ALA A 4 10.78 8.59 4.81
CA ALA A 4 11.35 8.29 3.50
C ALA A 4 10.78 9.21 2.41
N ILE A 5 9.46 9.44 2.43
CA ILE A 5 8.78 10.28 1.42
C ILE A 5 9.22 11.75 1.51
N LYS A 6 9.51 12.25 2.71
CA LYS A 6 9.99 13.64 2.88
C LYS A 6 11.27 13.92 2.09
N ASN A 7 12.13 12.94 1.95
CA ASN A 7 13.44 13.09 1.30
C ASN A 7 13.38 12.91 -0.22
N PHE A 8 12.26 12.44 -0.79
CA PHE A 8 12.13 12.35 -2.23
C PHE A 8 11.86 13.71 -2.87
N THR A 9 12.49 13.92 -4.02
CA THR A 9 12.29 15.07 -4.92
C THR A 9 11.99 14.55 -6.33
N PRO A 10 11.47 15.40 -7.23
CA PRO A 10 11.27 14.99 -8.61
C PRO A 10 12.54 14.46 -9.29
N GLU A 11 13.71 14.93 -8.85
CA GLU A 11 15.02 14.61 -9.44
C GLU A 11 15.64 13.34 -8.86
N ASN A 12 15.37 13.04 -7.57
CA ASN A 12 15.96 11.90 -6.88
C ASN A 12 15.03 10.68 -6.76
N MET A 13 13.84 10.77 -7.33
CA MET A 13 12.97 9.59 -7.47
C MET A 13 13.66 8.54 -8.35
N TRP A 14 13.31 7.27 -8.18
CA TRP A 14 13.92 6.19 -8.95
C TRP A 14 13.85 6.45 -10.46
N PRO A 15 14.97 6.37 -11.19
CA PRO A 15 15.02 6.66 -12.62
C PRO A 15 13.97 5.90 -13.43
N SER A 16 13.76 4.62 -13.11
CA SER A 16 12.75 3.79 -13.76
C SER A 16 11.32 4.34 -13.65
N VAL A 17 10.98 4.97 -12.53
CA VAL A 17 9.66 5.59 -12.32
C VAL A 17 9.54 6.87 -13.15
N ILE A 18 10.58 7.69 -13.18
CA ILE A 18 10.63 8.93 -13.97
C ILE A 18 10.51 8.59 -15.46
N ASP A 19 11.29 7.64 -15.94
CA ASP A 19 11.29 7.21 -17.35
C ASP A 19 9.96 6.60 -17.76
N HIS A 20 9.36 5.80 -16.86
CA HIS A 20 8.05 5.21 -17.10
C HIS A 20 6.97 6.29 -17.22
N TYR A 21 6.96 7.29 -16.33
CA TYR A 21 6.05 8.42 -16.41
C TYR A 21 6.22 9.18 -17.72
N LYS A 22 7.47 9.60 -18.03
CA LYS A 22 7.78 10.37 -19.24
C LYS A 22 7.37 9.68 -20.54
N ARG A 23 7.45 8.34 -20.55
CA ARG A 23 7.08 7.53 -21.72
C ARG A 23 5.56 7.45 -21.92
N LEU A 24 4.77 7.45 -20.84
CA LEU A 24 3.34 7.19 -20.90
C LEU A 24 2.47 8.44 -20.74
N ALA A 25 3.01 9.49 -20.12
CA ALA A 25 2.24 10.70 -19.86
C ALA A 25 2.01 11.51 -21.15
N PRO A 26 0.81 12.06 -21.32
CA PRO A 26 0.54 13.02 -22.42
C PRO A 26 1.45 14.25 -22.39
N GLU A 27 1.87 14.66 -21.18
CA GLU A 27 2.75 15.79 -20.94
C GLU A 27 3.98 15.34 -20.13
N PRO A 28 5.04 14.81 -20.77
CA PRO A 28 6.21 14.27 -20.08
C PRO A 28 6.92 15.26 -19.14
N ASP A 29 6.93 16.54 -19.54
CA ASP A 29 7.59 17.62 -18.78
C ASP A 29 6.80 18.04 -17.53
N HIS A 30 5.57 17.55 -17.38
CA HIS A 30 4.74 17.79 -16.20
C HIS A 30 5.19 16.99 -14.97
N TRP A 31 6.19 16.11 -15.10
CA TRP A 31 6.68 15.25 -14.02
C TRP A 31 6.93 15.97 -12.70
N PRO A 32 7.64 17.09 -12.62
CA PRO A 32 7.90 17.76 -11.34
C PRO A 32 6.62 18.22 -10.63
N ILE A 33 5.67 18.74 -11.41
CA ILE A 33 4.37 19.20 -10.88
C ILE A 33 3.55 18.02 -10.39
N PHE A 34 3.47 16.95 -11.19
CA PHE A 34 2.79 15.71 -10.83
C PHE A 34 3.39 15.12 -9.53
N PHE A 35 4.72 14.98 -9.48
CA PHE A 35 5.41 14.44 -8.32
C PHE A 35 5.12 15.24 -7.04
N ASN A 36 5.18 16.57 -7.10
CA ASN A 36 4.93 17.42 -5.94
C ASN A 36 3.47 17.32 -5.45
N LYS A 37 2.50 17.17 -6.34
CA LYS A 37 1.11 16.89 -5.98
C LYS A 37 0.97 15.54 -5.30
N MET A 38 1.59 14.49 -5.85
CA MET A 38 1.61 13.14 -5.25
C MET A 38 2.27 13.16 -3.87
N LYS A 39 3.42 13.80 -3.75
CA LYS A 39 4.12 13.95 -2.48
C LYS A 39 3.26 14.65 -1.42
N THR A 40 2.60 15.72 -1.77
CA THR A 40 1.68 16.42 -0.87
C THR A 40 0.56 15.49 -0.41
N MET A 41 -0.06 14.78 -1.33
CA MET A 41 -1.09 13.78 -1.01
C MET A 41 -0.55 12.71 -0.05
N TRP A 42 0.59 12.11 -0.32
CA TRP A 42 1.19 11.08 0.55
C TRP A 42 1.49 11.56 1.96
N LEU A 43 1.81 12.85 2.12
CA LEU A 43 2.16 13.43 3.41
C LEU A 43 0.93 13.89 4.22
N THR A 44 -0.20 14.13 3.55
CA THR A 44 -1.38 14.75 4.18
C THR A 44 -2.65 13.89 4.11
N SER A 45 -2.71 12.91 3.20
CA SER A 45 -3.94 12.15 2.90
C SER A 45 -3.63 10.68 2.57
N PRO A 46 -4.57 9.77 2.80
CA PRO A 46 -5.77 9.97 3.61
C PRO A 46 -5.45 10.01 5.11
N ASN A 47 -6.33 10.62 5.90
CA ASN A 47 -6.23 10.62 7.37
C ASN A 47 -7.54 10.06 7.95
N PHE A 48 -7.74 8.75 7.80
CA PHE A 48 -8.92 8.06 8.33
C PHE A 48 -8.75 7.78 9.82
N SER A 49 -9.75 8.17 10.61
CA SER A 49 -9.80 7.80 12.03
C SER A 49 -10.19 6.33 12.20
N ALA A 50 -9.88 5.76 13.38
CA ALA A 50 -10.33 4.40 13.72
C ALA A 50 -11.85 4.24 13.61
N ASP A 51 -12.63 5.26 14.02
CA ASP A 51 -14.09 5.25 13.91
C ASP A 51 -14.58 5.23 12.45
N MET A 52 -13.84 5.83 11.52
CA MET A 52 -14.16 5.74 10.09
C MET A 52 -13.85 4.34 9.55
N LEU A 53 -12.72 3.77 9.93
CA LEU A 53 -12.32 2.42 9.53
C LEU A 53 -13.26 1.36 10.10
N ALA A 54 -13.75 1.55 11.33
CA ALA A 54 -14.71 0.66 11.97
C ALA A 54 -16.06 0.56 11.25
N LYS A 55 -16.36 1.49 10.34
CA LYS A 55 -17.57 1.47 9.51
C LYS A 55 -17.44 0.61 8.25
N ILE A 56 -16.24 0.08 7.95
CA ILE A 56 -16.02 -0.83 6.83
C ILE A 56 -16.62 -2.19 7.19
N ASN A 57 -17.73 -2.54 6.57
CA ASN A 57 -18.47 -3.79 6.83
C ASN A 57 -18.16 -4.91 5.83
N SER A 58 -17.47 -4.60 4.76
CA SER A 58 -17.04 -5.59 3.76
C SER A 58 -15.91 -6.46 4.30
N PRO A 59 -15.84 -7.76 3.96
CA PRO A 59 -14.65 -8.56 4.16
C PRO A 59 -13.44 -7.86 3.53
N THR A 60 -12.35 -7.74 4.27
CA THR A 60 -11.18 -6.98 3.86
C THR A 60 -9.92 -7.79 4.09
N LEU A 61 -9.12 -7.98 3.05
CA LEU A 61 -7.77 -8.55 3.19
C LEU A 61 -6.75 -7.40 3.25
N ILE A 62 -5.97 -7.37 4.32
CA ILE A 62 -4.85 -6.45 4.50
C ILE A 62 -3.58 -7.26 4.32
N LEU A 63 -2.74 -6.85 3.36
CA LEU A 63 -1.53 -7.56 3.01
C LEU A 63 -0.34 -6.62 2.98
N VAL A 64 0.79 -7.07 3.55
CA VAL A 64 2.03 -6.28 3.61
C VAL A 64 3.26 -7.20 3.58
N GLY A 65 4.36 -6.71 3.02
CA GLY A 65 5.68 -7.34 3.20
C GLY A 65 6.29 -6.97 4.56
N ASP A 66 6.96 -7.93 5.21
CA ASP A 66 7.61 -7.69 6.52
C ASP A 66 8.83 -6.76 6.42
N ARG A 67 9.33 -6.51 5.20
CA ARG A 67 10.44 -5.60 4.88
C ARG A 67 9.98 -4.33 4.17
N ASP A 68 8.71 -3.98 4.28
CA ASP A 68 8.17 -2.75 3.68
C ASP A 68 8.82 -1.51 4.32
N GLY A 69 9.61 -0.78 3.53
CA GLY A 69 10.29 0.44 3.95
C GLY A 69 9.41 1.70 3.93
N PHE A 70 8.21 1.63 3.32
CA PHE A 70 7.28 2.75 3.21
C PHE A 70 6.16 2.66 4.24
N ILE A 71 5.54 1.49 4.37
CA ILE A 71 4.44 1.25 5.30
C ILE A 71 4.96 0.41 6.46
N ARG A 72 5.01 0.98 7.62
CA ARG A 72 5.46 0.28 8.83
C ARG A 72 4.45 -0.81 9.20
N LEU A 73 4.95 -1.93 9.66
CA LEU A 73 4.13 -3.09 10.03
C LEU A 73 3.16 -2.75 11.18
N ASP A 74 3.58 -1.96 12.15
CA ASP A 74 2.71 -1.51 13.24
C ASP A 74 1.52 -0.67 12.76
N HIS A 75 1.71 0.17 11.72
CA HIS A 75 0.61 0.89 11.09
C HIS A 75 -0.36 -0.04 10.37
N THR A 76 0.15 -1.07 9.70
CA THR A 76 -0.68 -2.10 9.06
C THR A 76 -1.48 -2.92 10.10
N ILE A 77 -0.87 -3.23 11.24
CA ILE A 77 -1.55 -3.90 12.36
C ILE A 77 -2.68 -3.01 12.92
N GLN A 78 -2.45 -1.71 13.09
CA GLN A 78 -3.50 -0.78 13.52
C GLN A 78 -4.67 -0.74 12.53
N LEU A 79 -4.39 -0.74 11.23
CA LEU A 79 -5.42 -0.81 10.19
C LEU A 79 -6.25 -2.09 10.32
N PHE A 80 -5.59 -3.24 10.46
CA PHE A 80 -6.23 -4.53 10.69
C PHE A 80 -7.12 -4.53 11.94
N GLN A 81 -6.64 -3.98 13.05
CA GLN A 81 -7.39 -3.92 14.30
C GLN A 81 -8.59 -2.96 14.22
N SER A 82 -8.55 -1.97 13.31
CA SER A 82 -9.61 -0.97 13.16
C SER A 82 -10.74 -1.41 12.24
N ILE A 83 -10.55 -2.40 11.38
CA ILE A 83 -11.56 -2.90 10.43
C ILE A 83 -12.15 -4.21 10.95
N PRO A 84 -13.46 -4.26 11.33
CA PRO A 84 -14.02 -5.42 12.06
C PRO A 84 -13.96 -6.76 11.32
N LYS A 85 -14.09 -6.75 9.98
CA LYS A 85 -14.11 -7.95 9.14
C LYS A 85 -12.82 -8.09 8.32
N SER A 86 -11.68 -7.71 8.91
CA SER A 86 -10.40 -7.81 8.23
C SER A 86 -9.65 -9.10 8.53
N GLN A 87 -8.81 -9.48 7.60
CA GLN A 87 -7.81 -10.53 7.72
C GLN A 87 -6.45 -9.91 7.43
N LEU A 88 -5.42 -10.32 8.17
CA LEU A 88 -4.06 -9.82 7.99
C LEU A 88 -3.17 -10.90 7.40
N CYS A 89 -2.45 -10.55 6.35
CA CYS A 89 -1.38 -11.36 5.79
C CYS A 89 -0.07 -10.56 5.78
N VAL A 90 0.96 -11.10 6.42
CA VAL A 90 2.33 -10.56 6.39
C VAL A 90 3.18 -11.51 5.57
N ILE A 91 3.72 -11.06 4.44
CA ILE A 91 4.53 -11.88 3.55
C ILE A 91 6.01 -11.74 3.92
N PRO A 92 6.66 -12.84 4.35
CA PRO A 92 8.05 -12.80 4.79
C PRO A 92 9.02 -12.51 3.65
N GLY A 93 10.02 -11.68 3.93
CA GLY A 93 11.07 -11.33 2.98
C GLY A 93 10.60 -10.50 1.78
N ALA A 94 9.42 -9.87 1.87
CA ALA A 94 8.90 -8.99 0.83
C ALA A 94 8.96 -7.51 1.25
N THR A 95 9.24 -6.63 0.29
CA THR A 95 9.23 -5.18 0.46
C THR A 95 7.86 -4.58 0.12
N HIS A 96 7.82 -3.28 -0.16
CA HIS A 96 6.61 -2.60 -0.65
C HIS A 96 6.10 -3.15 -1.99
N MET A 97 7.00 -3.77 -2.76
CA MET A 97 6.71 -4.29 -4.10
C MET A 97 6.32 -5.78 -4.09
N VAL A 98 5.50 -6.19 -3.13
CA VAL A 98 5.07 -7.59 -2.94
C VAL A 98 4.59 -8.24 -4.24
N SER A 99 3.83 -7.51 -5.05
CA SER A 99 3.27 -8.00 -6.31
C SER A 99 4.32 -8.37 -7.35
N SER A 100 5.47 -7.72 -7.32
CA SER A 100 6.59 -8.01 -8.23
C SER A 100 7.56 -9.04 -7.66
N GLU A 101 7.70 -9.08 -6.32
CA GLU A 101 8.67 -9.92 -5.64
C GLU A 101 8.12 -11.33 -5.31
N LYS A 102 6.83 -11.42 -5.00
CA LYS A 102 6.17 -12.64 -4.53
C LYS A 102 4.79 -12.84 -5.19
N PRO A 103 4.67 -12.76 -6.54
CA PRO A 103 3.39 -12.77 -7.24
C PRO A 103 2.60 -14.05 -6.99
N GLU A 104 3.26 -15.20 -6.91
CA GLU A 104 2.60 -16.49 -6.73
C GLU A 104 1.91 -16.58 -5.36
N ILE A 105 2.61 -16.20 -4.30
CA ILE A 105 2.08 -16.20 -2.93
C ILE A 105 0.95 -15.17 -2.82
N LEU A 106 1.15 -13.95 -3.36
CA LEU A 106 0.14 -12.91 -3.36
C LEU A 106 -1.14 -13.36 -4.05
N ASN A 107 -1.00 -13.94 -5.25
CA ASN A 107 -2.14 -14.39 -6.04
C ASN A 107 -2.90 -15.51 -5.33
N GLN A 108 -2.19 -16.51 -4.78
CA GLN A 108 -2.84 -17.62 -4.07
C GLN A 108 -3.66 -17.11 -2.87
N ILE A 109 -3.08 -16.28 -2.03
CA ILE A 109 -3.76 -15.72 -0.85
C ILE A 109 -4.95 -14.85 -1.26
N THR A 110 -4.79 -14.05 -2.31
CA THR A 110 -5.87 -13.20 -2.81
C THR A 110 -7.03 -14.03 -3.36
N ILE A 111 -6.75 -15.06 -4.14
CA ILE A 111 -7.76 -15.97 -4.69
C ILE A 111 -8.49 -16.69 -3.54
N ASP A 112 -7.75 -17.25 -2.59
CA ASP A 112 -8.33 -17.94 -1.44
C ASP A 112 -9.26 -17.03 -0.63
N PHE A 113 -8.85 -15.77 -0.43
CA PHE A 113 -9.68 -14.75 0.23
C PHE A 113 -10.97 -14.47 -0.56
N LEU A 114 -10.86 -14.22 -1.86
CA LEU A 114 -12.00 -13.88 -2.72
C LEU A 114 -13.01 -15.04 -2.86
N LEU A 115 -12.53 -16.29 -2.79
CA LEU A 115 -13.36 -17.48 -2.87
C LEU A 115 -13.91 -17.91 -1.49
N SER A 116 -13.39 -17.34 -0.39
CA SER A 116 -13.91 -17.62 0.95
C SER A 116 -15.26 -16.97 1.16
N THR A 117 -16.26 -17.75 1.53
CA THR A 117 -17.63 -17.26 1.76
C THR A 117 -17.81 -16.54 3.10
N GLU A 118 -16.88 -16.76 4.05
CA GLU A 118 -16.89 -16.14 5.38
C GLU A 118 -15.47 -15.91 5.87
N PRO A 119 -15.16 -14.77 6.54
CA PRO A 119 -13.91 -14.63 7.27
C PRO A 119 -13.89 -15.71 8.35
N LYS A 120 -12.87 -16.56 8.33
CA LYS A 120 -12.67 -17.55 9.40
C LYS A 120 -12.54 -16.79 10.72
N GLN A 121 -13.53 -16.94 11.60
CA GLN A 121 -13.45 -16.39 12.94
C GLN A 121 -12.23 -17.03 13.62
N GLY A 122 -11.25 -16.19 13.95
CA GLY A 122 -10.10 -16.65 14.72
C GLY A 122 -10.54 -17.07 16.13
N HIS A 123 -9.98 -18.17 16.60
CA HIS A 123 -10.10 -18.62 17.98
C HIS A 123 -9.27 -17.71 18.91
#